data_9e0c0b409d61971efbb5d931c650b728
#
_entry.id   9e0c0b409d61971efbb5d931c650b728
#
_cell.length_a   1.000
_cell.length_b   1.000
_cell.length_c   1.000
_cell.angle_alpha   90.00
_cell.angle_beta   90.00
_cell.angle_gamma   90.00
#
_symmetry.space_group_name_H-M   'P 1'
#
loop_
_entity.id
_entity.type
_entity.pdbx_description
1 polymer ?
#
loop_
_entity_poly.entity_id
_entity_poly.type
_entity_poly.pdbx_seq_one_letter_code
_entity_poly.pdbx_strand_id
1 'polypeptide(L)'
;MIDIARTQYQDVKERESPLRMDPEGKRPKTFRHKAVGMGDNSSAQGYLDGQLLIAMPVMGDPRFERSVIYLCAHSSEGAMGIIVNRPAGSIDFPELLVQLDIIKKADQIKLPENAETMKVLKGGPVDTGRGFVLHSSDFFIKDATLRIDDGICLTATVDILKAIARGAGPKHAILALGYAGWAPGQLETEIQDNGWLHCDADPDLIFGGDIEEKYLRALRKIGIDPGMLSNEAGHA
;
A
#
# COMPACT_ATOMS: atom_id res chain seq x y z
N MET A 1 24.69 20.37 -9.43
CA MET A 1 23.60 19.38 -9.62
C MET A 1 23.10 19.04 -8.23
N ILE A 2 21.97 19.63 -7.83
CA ILE A 2 21.41 19.49 -6.45
C ILE A 2 20.77 18.12 -6.36
N ASP A 3 21.20 17.34 -5.37
CA ASP A 3 20.74 15.97 -5.10
C ASP A 3 19.29 15.99 -4.56
N ILE A 4 18.32 15.82 -5.47
CA ILE A 4 16.88 15.90 -5.20
C ILE A 4 16.45 14.83 -4.17
N ALA A 5 17.12 13.67 -4.13
CA ALA A 5 16.84 12.60 -3.19
C ALA A 5 17.19 13.00 -1.73
N ARG A 6 18.27 13.76 -1.58
CA ARG A 6 18.71 14.26 -0.26
C ARG A 6 17.82 15.38 0.25
N THR A 7 17.30 16.21 -0.64
CA THR A 7 16.37 17.30 -0.30
C THR A 7 15.01 16.75 0.12
N GLN A 8 14.49 15.71 -0.56
CA GLN A 8 13.23 15.05 -0.15
C GLN A 8 13.36 14.33 1.19
N TYR A 9 14.52 13.73 1.48
CA TYR A 9 14.75 13.05 2.76
C TYR A 9 14.94 14.03 3.93
N GLN A 10 15.57 15.18 3.69
CA GLN A 10 15.71 16.23 4.71
C GLN A 10 14.38 16.94 5.00
N ASP A 11 13.55 17.17 3.98
CA ASP A 11 12.20 17.73 4.15
C ASP A 11 11.29 16.80 4.96
N VAL A 12 11.45 15.47 4.84
CA VAL A 12 10.76 14.48 5.67
C VAL A 12 11.27 14.51 7.12
N LYS A 13 12.59 14.67 7.31
CA LYS A 13 13.19 14.74 8.65
C LYS A 13 12.88 16.04 9.40
N GLU A 14 12.72 17.16 8.68
CA GLU A 14 12.34 18.44 9.26
C GLU A 14 10.82 18.51 9.57
N ARG A 15 10.00 17.69 8.92
CA ARG A 15 8.57 17.55 9.25
C ARG A 15 8.30 16.58 10.40
N GLU A 16 9.26 15.73 10.76
CA GLU A 16 9.30 14.96 12.01
C GLU A 16 9.88 15.80 13.17
N SER A 17 9.51 17.07 13.28
CA SER A 17 9.69 17.83 14.51
C SER A 17 8.92 17.15 15.64
N PRO A 18 9.52 17.01 16.84
CA PRO A 18 8.90 16.30 17.95
C PRO A 18 7.53 16.88 18.22
N LEU A 19 6.53 16.01 18.31
CA LEU A 19 5.15 16.25 18.71
C LEU A 19 5.04 17.48 19.60
N ARG A 20 4.48 18.57 19.11
CA ARG A 20 4.04 19.67 19.96
C ARG A 20 2.97 19.10 20.90
N MET A 21 3.34 18.99 22.15
CA MET A 21 2.39 18.67 23.21
C MET A 21 1.40 19.82 23.31
N ASP A 22 0.10 19.49 23.29
CA ASP A 22 -0.97 20.37 23.69
C ASP A 22 -0.66 20.92 25.11
N PRO A 23 -0.86 22.20 25.40
CA PRO A 23 -0.65 22.76 26.74
C PRO A 23 -1.47 22.08 27.84
N GLU A 24 -2.46 21.25 27.49
CA GLU A 24 -3.29 20.47 28.42
C GLU A 24 -2.91 18.99 28.55
N GLY A 25 -1.77 18.53 27.95
CA GLY A 25 -1.27 17.16 28.16
C GLY A 25 -2.12 16.04 27.52
N LYS A 26 -3.07 16.36 26.66
CA LYS A 26 -3.86 15.35 25.95
C LYS A 26 -3.12 14.93 24.68
N ARG A 27 -2.66 13.67 24.65
CA ARG A 27 -2.09 13.07 23.45
C ARG A 27 -3.12 13.08 22.33
N PRO A 28 -2.75 13.44 21.07
CA PRO A 28 -3.62 13.21 19.93
C PRO A 28 -4.01 11.73 19.91
N LYS A 29 -5.26 11.44 19.59
CA LYS A 29 -5.78 10.08 19.45
C LYS A 29 -5.09 9.41 18.26
N THR A 30 -3.88 8.91 18.47
CA THR A 30 -3.28 7.92 17.59
C THR A 30 -4.23 6.73 17.58
N PHE A 31 -4.50 6.17 16.42
CA PHE A 31 -5.21 4.90 16.23
C PHE A 31 -4.68 3.91 17.28
N ARG A 32 -5.42 3.77 18.37
CA ARG A 32 -5.16 2.75 19.36
C ARG A 32 -5.63 1.46 18.73
N HIS A 33 -4.70 0.66 18.22
CA HIS A 33 -4.96 -0.74 17.98
C HIS A 33 -5.42 -1.37 19.30
N LYS A 34 -6.74 -1.43 19.52
CA LYS A 34 -7.29 -2.47 20.37
C LYS A 34 -6.92 -3.76 19.67
N ALA A 35 -6.17 -4.61 20.35
CA ALA A 35 -6.06 -6.00 19.94
C ALA A 35 -7.49 -6.53 19.82
N VAL A 36 -7.98 -6.61 18.60
CA VAL A 36 -9.23 -7.28 18.27
C VAL A 36 -8.92 -8.75 18.43
N GLY A 37 -9.61 -9.38 19.38
CA GLY A 37 -9.53 -10.81 19.64
C GLY A 37 -9.75 -11.59 18.36
N MET A 38 -9.05 -12.70 18.28
CA MET A 38 -9.16 -13.72 17.23
C MET A 38 -10.63 -14.05 16.92
N GLY A 39 -10.95 -14.05 15.63
CA GLY A 39 -12.08 -14.77 15.07
C GLY A 39 -13.36 -13.97 14.92
N ASP A 40 -13.81 -13.96 13.69
CA ASP A 40 -15.18 -13.85 13.19
C ASP A 40 -15.69 -12.52 12.65
N ASN A 41 -16.06 -12.58 11.34
CA ASN A 41 -17.11 -11.80 10.69
C ASN A 41 -16.87 -10.33 10.34
N SER A 42 -15.75 -9.97 9.71
CA SER A 42 -15.68 -8.68 8.97
C SER A 42 -16.64 -8.65 7.79
N SER A 43 -16.83 -9.77 7.09
CA SER A 43 -17.80 -9.93 6.01
C SER A 43 -19.27 -9.79 6.42
N ALA A 44 -19.61 -9.97 7.70
CA ALA A 44 -20.98 -9.82 8.19
C ALA A 44 -21.44 -8.36 8.34
N GLN A 45 -20.51 -7.38 8.30
CA GLN A 45 -20.80 -5.95 8.46
C GLN A 45 -20.64 -5.15 7.15
N GLY A 46 -20.36 -5.82 6.01
CA GLY A 46 -20.20 -5.16 4.70
C GLY A 46 -18.88 -4.40 4.52
N TYR A 47 -17.88 -4.62 5.39
CA TYR A 47 -16.54 -4.07 5.22
C TYR A 47 -15.74 -4.86 4.19
N LEU A 48 -14.84 -4.17 3.48
CA LEU A 48 -14.12 -4.67 2.30
C LEU A 48 -12.62 -4.87 2.56
N ASP A 49 -12.19 -4.94 3.82
CA ASP A 49 -10.80 -5.28 4.15
C ASP A 49 -10.43 -6.64 3.53
N GLY A 50 -9.23 -6.73 2.99
CA GLY A 50 -8.79 -7.89 2.22
C GLY A 50 -9.27 -7.94 0.77
N GLN A 51 -10.05 -6.96 0.29
CA GLN A 51 -10.47 -6.88 -1.11
C GLN A 51 -9.63 -5.89 -1.94
N LEU A 52 -9.73 -6.00 -3.24
CA LEU A 52 -9.18 -5.03 -4.19
C LEU A 52 -10.25 -4.02 -4.60
N LEU A 53 -9.87 -2.74 -4.60
CA LEU A 53 -10.61 -1.67 -5.28
C LEU A 53 -9.98 -1.42 -6.64
N ILE A 54 -10.84 -1.22 -7.64
CA ILE A 54 -10.44 -0.93 -9.02
C ILE A 54 -11.05 0.40 -9.40
N ALA A 55 -10.22 1.40 -9.71
CA ALA A 55 -10.70 2.71 -10.10
C ALA A 55 -11.50 2.65 -11.40
N MET A 56 -12.69 3.22 -11.40
CA MET A 56 -13.49 3.35 -12.62
C MET A 56 -12.88 4.42 -13.56
N PRO A 57 -13.05 4.29 -14.89
CA PRO A 57 -12.56 5.30 -15.85
C PRO A 57 -13.11 6.72 -15.62
N VAL A 58 -14.28 6.82 -15.00
CA VAL A 58 -14.92 8.10 -14.62
C VAL A 58 -14.28 8.71 -13.36
N MET A 59 -13.31 8.02 -12.72
CA MET A 59 -12.56 8.55 -11.58
C MET A 59 -11.93 9.89 -11.94
N GLY A 60 -12.48 10.97 -11.39
CA GLY A 60 -12.03 12.34 -11.70
C GLY A 60 -10.71 12.74 -11.00
N ASP A 61 -10.22 11.94 -10.07
CA ASP A 61 -8.96 12.21 -9.37
C ASP A 61 -7.78 11.53 -10.06
N PRO A 62 -6.87 12.30 -10.68
CA PRO A 62 -5.73 11.74 -11.43
C PRO A 62 -4.76 10.95 -10.54
N ARG A 63 -4.82 11.15 -9.21
CA ARG A 63 -4.02 10.37 -8.27
C ARG A 63 -4.43 8.90 -8.24
N PHE A 64 -5.66 8.59 -8.61
CA PHE A 64 -6.23 7.24 -8.59
C PHE A 64 -6.61 6.69 -9.96
N GLU A 65 -6.41 7.46 -11.03
CA GLU A 65 -6.69 7.00 -12.39
C GLU A 65 -6.06 5.62 -12.65
N ARG A 66 -6.89 4.65 -13.10
CA ARG A 66 -6.48 3.26 -13.39
C ARG A 66 -5.74 2.57 -12.22
N SER A 67 -5.96 2.98 -10.99
CA SER A 67 -5.33 2.31 -9.84
C SER A 67 -6.07 1.03 -9.44
N VAL A 68 -5.29 0.09 -8.92
CA VAL A 68 -5.74 -1.09 -8.18
C VAL A 68 -5.22 -0.93 -6.76
N ILE A 69 -6.13 -0.95 -5.78
CA ILE A 69 -5.81 -0.71 -4.37
C ILE A 69 -6.19 -1.95 -3.56
N TYR A 70 -5.26 -2.48 -2.80
CA TYR A 70 -5.56 -3.51 -1.81
C TYR A 70 -5.98 -2.85 -0.50
N LEU A 71 -7.20 -3.11 -0.04
CA LEU A 71 -7.72 -2.58 1.22
C LEU A 71 -7.12 -3.35 2.40
N CYS A 72 -6.32 -2.62 3.18
CA CYS A 72 -5.64 -3.17 4.36
C CYS A 72 -6.48 -3.07 5.63
N ALA A 73 -7.39 -2.11 5.67
CA ALA A 73 -8.33 -1.92 6.78
C ALA A 73 -9.58 -1.18 6.28
N HIS A 74 -10.76 -1.60 6.75
CA HIS A 74 -12.03 -0.92 6.52
C HIS A 74 -12.91 -1.10 7.77
N SER A 75 -13.51 0.00 8.23
CA SER A 75 -14.37 0.04 9.42
C SER A 75 -15.24 1.29 9.41
N SER A 76 -16.12 1.44 10.42
CA SER A 76 -16.87 2.68 10.64
C SER A 76 -15.99 3.92 10.88
N GLU A 77 -14.70 3.74 11.19
CA GLU A 77 -13.73 4.82 11.40
C GLU A 77 -13.04 5.27 10.09
N GLY A 78 -13.30 4.60 8.96
CA GLY A 78 -12.75 4.86 7.65
C GLY A 78 -12.03 3.67 7.03
N ALA A 79 -11.27 3.92 5.97
CA ALA A 79 -10.55 2.87 5.26
C ALA A 79 -9.11 3.29 4.94
N MET A 80 -8.24 2.28 4.81
CA MET A 80 -6.85 2.41 4.38
C MET A 80 -6.52 1.34 3.35
N GLY A 81 -5.84 1.73 2.26
CA GLY A 81 -5.41 0.78 1.23
C GLY A 81 -4.07 1.16 0.61
N ILE A 82 -3.47 0.21 -0.09
CA ILE A 82 -2.19 0.35 -0.78
C ILE A 82 -2.40 0.19 -2.28
N ILE A 83 -2.00 1.18 -3.08
CA ILE A 83 -1.97 1.07 -4.54
C ILE A 83 -0.89 0.05 -4.92
N VAL A 84 -1.27 -1.00 -5.66
CA VAL A 84 -0.38 -2.13 -5.99
C VAL A 84 0.09 -2.14 -7.46
N ASN A 85 -0.30 -1.13 -8.24
CA ASN A 85 0.02 -1.04 -9.67
C ASN A 85 0.66 0.28 -10.12
N ARG A 86 1.31 1.02 -9.22
CA ARG A 86 2.03 2.25 -9.57
C ARG A 86 3.50 2.16 -9.18
N PRO A 87 4.44 2.07 -10.12
CA PRO A 87 5.88 2.08 -9.82
C PRO A 87 6.30 3.41 -9.16
N ALA A 88 7.23 3.36 -8.22
CA ALA A 88 7.81 4.56 -7.63
C ALA A 88 8.73 5.33 -8.60
N GLY A 89 9.19 4.68 -9.66
CA GLY A 89 9.85 5.25 -10.83
C GLY A 89 11.30 5.67 -10.64
N SER A 90 11.68 6.22 -9.50
CA SER A 90 12.99 6.85 -9.30
C SER A 90 13.88 6.16 -8.29
N ILE A 91 13.41 5.15 -7.60
CA ILE A 91 14.16 4.45 -6.56
C ILE A 91 13.89 2.94 -6.64
N ASP A 92 14.94 2.16 -6.64
CA ASP A 92 14.87 0.72 -6.46
C ASP A 92 15.06 0.32 -4.99
N PHE A 93 14.74 -0.92 -4.67
CA PHE A 93 14.81 -1.39 -3.30
C PHE A 93 16.24 -1.45 -2.75
N PRO A 94 17.26 -1.94 -3.49
CA PRO A 94 18.66 -1.87 -3.07
C PRO A 94 19.16 -0.46 -2.75
N GLU A 95 18.79 0.53 -3.57
CA GLU A 95 19.16 1.92 -3.34
C GLU A 95 18.49 2.47 -2.08
N LEU A 96 17.22 2.15 -1.87
CA LEU A 96 16.50 2.54 -0.66
C LEU A 96 17.14 1.96 0.59
N LEU A 97 17.60 0.71 0.57
CA LEU A 97 18.30 0.09 1.71
C LEU A 97 19.60 0.84 2.07
N VAL A 98 20.31 1.36 1.06
CA VAL A 98 21.51 2.20 1.29
C VAL A 98 21.13 3.56 1.85
N GLN A 99 20.08 4.20 1.32
CA GLN A 99 19.62 5.50 1.82
C GLN A 99 19.13 5.44 3.27
N LEU A 100 18.58 4.30 3.68
CA LEU A 100 18.15 4.03 5.07
C LEU A 100 19.26 3.51 5.98
N ASP A 101 20.52 3.48 5.52
CA ASP A 101 21.68 2.95 6.25
C ASP A 101 21.49 1.48 6.72
N ILE A 102 20.64 0.70 6.04
CA ILE A 102 20.42 -0.72 6.34
C ILE A 102 21.57 -1.57 5.81
N ILE A 103 22.09 -1.22 4.64
CA ILE A 103 23.25 -1.84 4.02
C ILE A 103 24.23 -0.77 3.53
N LYS A 104 25.51 -1.14 3.33
CA LYS A 104 26.48 -0.29 2.65
C LYS A 104 26.34 -0.44 1.13
N LYS A 105 26.71 0.59 0.37
CA LYS A 105 26.69 0.56 -1.10
C LYS A 105 27.46 -0.63 -1.70
N ALA A 106 28.58 -1.01 -1.08
CA ALA A 106 29.38 -2.17 -1.52
C ALA A 106 28.68 -3.53 -1.29
N ASP A 107 27.67 -3.59 -0.44
CA ASP A 107 26.97 -4.82 -0.10
C ASP A 107 25.70 -5.02 -0.94
N GLN A 108 25.32 -4.05 -1.80
CA GLN A 108 24.18 -4.20 -2.72
C GLN A 108 24.28 -5.45 -3.62
N ILE A 109 25.48 -5.74 -4.11
CA ILE A 109 25.76 -6.92 -4.96
C ILE A 109 25.66 -8.27 -4.23
N LYS A 110 25.45 -8.25 -2.91
CA LYS A 110 25.32 -9.46 -2.08
C LYS A 110 23.88 -9.69 -1.63
N LEU A 111 22.95 -8.86 -2.09
CA LEU A 111 21.55 -9.02 -1.75
C LEU A 111 21.00 -10.33 -2.34
N PRO A 112 20.09 -11.00 -1.64
CA PRO A 112 19.38 -12.14 -2.21
C PRO A 112 18.48 -11.69 -3.36
N GLU A 113 18.23 -12.58 -4.34
CA GLU A 113 17.48 -12.29 -5.56
C GLU A 113 16.10 -11.65 -5.30
N ASN A 114 15.39 -12.11 -4.27
CA ASN A 114 14.10 -11.55 -3.88
C ASN A 114 14.18 -10.11 -3.36
N ALA A 115 15.33 -9.69 -2.83
CA ALA A 115 15.59 -8.31 -2.45
C ALA A 115 16.00 -7.45 -3.65
N GLU A 116 16.81 -7.99 -4.57
CA GLU A 116 17.21 -7.26 -5.79
C GLU A 116 16.01 -6.93 -6.67
N THR A 117 15.06 -7.88 -6.80
CA THR A 117 13.90 -7.76 -7.68
C THR A 117 12.66 -7.18 -6.99
N MET A 118 12.76 -6.83 -5.72
CA MET A 118 11.62 -6.30 -4.96
C MET A 118 11.13 -4.97 -5.53
N LYS A 119 9.84 -4.92 -5.82
CA LYS A 119 9.20 -3.73 -6.41
C LYS A 119 8.97 -2.66 -5.36
N VAL A 120 9.31 -1.41 -5.72
CA VAL A 120 8.96 -0.21 -4.94
C VAL A 120 7.84 0.53 -5.66
N LEU A 121 6.74 0.75 -4.97
CA LEU A 121 5.51 1.31 -5.52
C LEU A 121 5.16 2.64 -4.83
N LYS A 122 4.38 3.47 -5.53
CA LYS A 122 3.65 4.61 -4.94
C LYS A 122 2.36 4.05 -4.34
N GLY A 123 2.32 3.83 -3.02
CA GLY A 123 1.20 3.22 -2.34
C GLY A 123 -0.02 4.12 -2.17
N GLY A 124 0.14 5.43 -2.33
CA GLY A 124 -0.93 6.41 -2.25
C GLY A 124 -0.44 7.82 -1.94
N PRO A 125 -1.36 8.80 -1.88
CA PRO A 125 -1.02 10.21 -1.69
C PRO A 125 -0.75 10.62 -0.24
N VAL A 126 -1.06 9.76 0.74
CA VAL A 126 -0.91 10.07 2.17
C VAL A 126 0.42 9.52 2.67
N ASP A 127 1.16 10.30 3.49
CA ASP A 127 2.44 9.90 4.10
C ASP A 127 3.44 9.31 3.10
N THR A 128 3.68 9.97 1.99
CA THR A 128 4.50 9.47 0.87
C THR A 128 5.96 9.18 1.23
N GLY A 129 6.45 9.67 2.36
CA GLY A 129 7.76 9.34 2.93
C GLY A 129 7.79 8.07 3.77
N ARG A 130 6.63 7.49 4.09
CA ARG A 130 6.52 6.29 4.93
C ARG A 130 6.42 5.04 4.06
N GLY A 131 7.23 4.03 4.40
CA GLY A 131 7.21 2.72 3.74
C GLY A 131 6.25 1.74 4.41
N PHE A 132 5.52 0.99 3.59
CA PHE A 132 4.64 -0.11 3.97
C PHE A 132 5.01 -1.33 3.14
N VAL A 133 5.26 -2.46 3.79
CA VAL A 133 5.54 -3.72 3.10
C VAL A 133 4.30 -4.59 3.17
N LEU A 134 3.65 -4.81 2.02
CA LEU A 134 2.68 -5.90 1.84
C LEU A 134 3.47 -7.17 1.59
N HIS A 135 3.13 -8.26 2.29
CA HIS A 135 3.89 -9.50 2.19
C HIS A 135 3.05 -10.74 2.50
N SER A 136 3.55 -11.89 2.09
CA SER A 136 2.94 -13.19 2.38
C SER A 136 2.99 -13.51 3.88
N SER A 137 2.01 -14.27 4.36
CA SER A 137 1.80 -14.59 5.79
C SER A 137 2.82 -15.56 6.39
N ASP A 138 3.79 -16.04 5.61
CA ASP A 138 4.90 -16.90 6.07
C ASP A 138 5.96 -16.15 6.91
N PHE A 139 5.83 -14.84 7.02
CA PHE A 139 6.67 -13.99 7.86
C PHE A 139 5.82 -13.13 8.80
N PHE A 140 6.25 -13.00 10.06
CA PHE A 140 5.50 -12.25 11.06
C PHE A 140 6.41 -11.63 12.12
N ILE A 141 6.25 -10.34 12.36
CA ILE A 141 6.91 -9.62 13.46
C ILE A 141 5.82 -9.29 14.49
N LYS A 142 5.94 -9.87 15.69
CA LYS A 142 5.00 -9.60 16.78
C LYS A 142 4.92 -8.09 17.05
N ASP A 143 3.71 -7.59 17.24
CA ASP A 143 3.37 -6.19 17.53
C ASP A 143 3.69 -5.18 16.40
N ALA A 144 4.21 -5.64 15.24
CA ALA A 144 4.56 -4.80 14.10
C ALA A 144 3.90 -5.22 12.78
N THR A 145 3.41 -6.47 12.71
CA THR A 145 2.72 -7.00 11.50
C THR A 145 1.22 -7.04 11.74
N LEU A 146 0.48 -6.36 10.85
CA LEU A 146 -0.96 -6.47 10.73
C LEU A 146 -1.29 -7.62 9.78
N ARG A 147 -2.02 -8.62 10.24
CA ARG A 147 -2.62 -9.65 9.39
C ARG A 147 -3.91 -9.09 8.80
N ILE A 148 -4.02 -9.02 7.48
CA ILE A 148 -5.20 -8.51 6.79
C ILE A 148 -6.15 -9.65 6.47
N ASP A 149 -5.61 -10.70 5.86
CA ASP A 149 -6.31 -11.96 5.58
C ASP A 149 -5.40 -13.17 5.84
N ASP A 150 -5.83 -14.38 5.47
CA ASP A 150 -5.07 -15.61 5.70
C ASP A 150 -3.75 -15.69 4.93
N GLY A 151 -3.59 -14.94 3.85
CA GLY A 151 -2.42 -14.98 2.96
C GLY A 151 -1.56 -13.72 2.96
N ILE A 152 -2.11 -12.57 3.39
CA ILE A 152 -1.49 -11.27 3.20
C ILE A 152 -1.41 -10.49 4.52
N CYS A 153 -0.23 -9.95 4.76
CA CYS A 153 0.11 -9.14 5.92
C CYS A 153 0.69 -7.78 5.49
N LEU A 154 0.64 -6.81 6.41
CA LEU A 154 1.23 -5.49 6.28
C LEU A 154 2.20 -5.22 7.43
N THR A 155 3.42 -4.80 7.13
CA THR A 155 4.41 -4.38 8.12
C THR A 155 5.00 -3.03 7.73
N ALA A 156 5.08 -2.10 8.67
CA ALA A 156 5.57 -0.74 8.42
C ALA A 156 6.81 -0.37 9.25
N THR A 157 7.60 -1.36 9.65
CA THR A 157 8.83 -1.16 10.42
C THR A 157 10.08 -1.49 9.61
N VAL A 158 11.21 -0.87 9.95
CA VAL A 158 12.50 -1.10 9.29
C VAL A 158 12.99 -2.55 9.45
N ASP A 159 12.50 -3.27 10.45
CA ASP A 159 12.97 -4.62 10.74
C ASP A 159 12.62 -5.63 9.65
N ILE A 160 11.46 -5.45 8.96
CA ILE A 160 11.15 -6.29 7.80
C ILE A 160 12.12 -6.04 6.64
N LEU A 161 12.54 -4.79 6.40
CA LEU A 161 13.52 -4.45 5.37
C LEU A 161 14.88 -5.10 5.67
N LYS A 162 15.30 -5.10 6.94
CA LYS A 162 16.51 -5.79 7.40
C LYS A 162 16.41 -7.30 7.22
N ALA A 163 15.24 -7.89 7.49
CA ALA A 163 15.02 -9.32 7.29
C ALA A 163 15.08 -9.70 5.80
N ILE A 164 14.45 -8.91 4.92
CA ILE A 164 14.50 -9.11 3.46
C ILE A 164 15.94 -8.99 2.95
N ALA A 165 16.68 -7.95 3.37
CA ALA A 165 18.08 -7.76 2.98
C ALA A 165 19.00 -8.92 3.37
N ARG A 166 18.65 -9.69 4.41
CA ARG A 166 19.38 -10.88 4.87
C ARG A 166 18.90 -12.20 4.30
N GLY A 167 17.87 -12.18 3.42
CA GLY A 167 17.25 -13.39 2.88
C GLY A 167 16.39 -14.15 3.90
N ALA A 168 16.05 -13.52 5.03
CA ALA A 168 15.21 -14.10 6.09
C ALA A 168 13.81 -13.46 6.13
N GLY A 169 13.43 -12.74 5.08
CA GLY A 169 12.12 -12.11 4.93
C GLY A 169 11.05 -13.04 4.36
N PRO A 170 9.85 -12.49 4.07
CA PRO A 170 8.76 -13.24 3.44
C PRO A 170 9.11 -13.70 2.02
N LYS A 171 8.43 -14.72 1.53
CA LYS A 171 8.59 -15.25 0.16
C LYS A 171 8.15 -14.25 -0.90
N HIS A 172 7.04 -13.57 -0.63
CA HIS A 172 6.49 -12.54 -1.52
C HIS A 172 6.35 -11.24 -0.77
N ALA A 173 6.85 -10.16 -1.35
CA ALA A 173 6.75 -8.83 -0.77
C ALA A 173 6.79 -7.73 -1.85
N ILE A 174 6.10 -6.64 -1.58
CA ILE A 174 6.22 -5.37 -2.30
C ILE A 174 6.36 -4.25 -1.27
N LEU A 175 7.19 -3.26 -1.56
CA LEU A 175 7.30 -2.05 -0.76
C LEU A 175 6.47 -0.94 -1.40
N ALA A 176 5.61 -0.31 -0.62
CA ALA A 176 4.82 0.82 -1.05
C ALA A 176 5.20 2.07 -0.25
N LEU A 177 5.36 3.19 -0.92
CA LEU A 177 5.59 4.49 -0.30
C LEU A 177 4.26 5.25 -0.24
N GLY A 178 3.83 5.59 0.97
CA GLY A 178 2.52 6.18 1.23
C GLY A 178 1.36 5.19 1.14
N TYR A 179 0.16 5.69 1.34
CA TYR A 179 -1.09 4.93 1.29
C TYR A 179 -2.27 5.76 0.79
N ALA A 180 -3.38 5.12 0.45
CA ALA A 180 -4.67 5.74 0.20
C ALA A 180 -5.53 5.65 1.47
N GLY A 181 -6.17 6.75 1.84
CA GLY A 181 -7.00 6.83 3.04
C GLY A 181 -8.36 7.45 2.74
N TRP A 182 -9.39 6.93 3.38
CA TRP A 182 -10.77 7.43 3.32
C TRP A 182 -11.26 7.74 4.73
N ALA A 183 -11.94 8.88 4.86
CA ALA A 183 -12.65 9.24 6.08
C ALA A 183 -13.85 8.30 6.32
N PRO A 184 -14.45 8.29 7.54
CA PRO A 184 -15.66 7.53 7.83
C PRO A 184 -16.77 7.78 6.80
N GLY A 185 -17.29 6.70 6.16
CA GLY A 185 -18.36 6.76 5.15
C GLY A 185 -17.94 7.25 3.77
N GLN A 186 -16.69 7.71 3.59
CA GLN A 186 -16.24 8.25 2.31
C GLN A 186 -16.12 7.16 1.24
N LEU A 187 -15.54 6.01 1.58
CA LEU A 187 -15.37 4.92 0.61
C LEU A 187 -16.71 4.39 0.14
N GLU A 188 -17.65 4.20 1.04
CA GLU A 188 -19.01 3.74 0.70
C GLU A 188 -19.72 4.72 -0.24
N THR A 189 -19.58 6.04 -0.02
CA THR A 189 -20.12 7.07 -0.90
C THR A 189 -19.46 7.00 -2.27
N GLU A 190 -18.13 6.91 -2.35
CA GLU A 190 -17.42 6.82 -3.62
C GLU A 190 -17.75 5.54 -4.41
N ILE A 191 -18.04 4.42 -3.72
CA ILE A 191 -18.53 3.19 -4.37
C ILE A 191 -19.95 3.39 -4.92
N GLN A 192 -20.86 4.00 -4.16
CA GLN A 192 -22.23 4.31 -4.60
C GLN A 192 -22.23 5.26 -5.81
N ASP A 193 -21.28 6.18 -5.86
CA ASP A 193 -21.07 7.11 -6.98
C ASP A 193 -20.32 6.46 -8.16
N ASN A 194 -20.15 5.13 -8.15
CA ASN A 194 -19.43 4.36 -9.16
C ASN A 194 -17.98 4.80 -9.38
N GLY A 195 -17.31 5.33 -8.36
CA GLY A 195 -15.88 5.66 -8.41
C GLY A 195 -14.99 4.41 -8.34
N TRP A 196 -15.45 3.36 -7.64
CA TRP A 196 -14.74 2.12 -7.41
C TRP A 196 -15.57 0.89 -7.69
N LEU A 197 -14.94 -0.09 -8.35
CA LEU A 197 -15.37 -1.49 -8.32
C LEU A 197 -14.56 -2.24 -7.29
N HIS A 198 -15.05 -3.37 -6.79
CA HIS A 198 -14.29 -4.20 -5.87
C HIS A 198 -14.38 -5.67 -6.22
N CYS A 199 -13.38 -6.44 -5.83
CA CYS A 199 -13.35 -7.90 -5.97
C CYS A 199 -12.44 -8.52 -4.92
N ASP A 200 -12.57 -9.84 -4.75
CA ASP A 200 -11.69 -10.60 -3.87
C ASP A 200 -10.23 -10.45 -4.31
N ALA A 201 -9.35 -10.31 -3.32
CA ALA A 201 -7.92 -10.24 -3.56
C ALA A 201 -7.38 -11.57 -4.11
N ASP A 202 -6.29 -11.45 -4.85
CA ASP A 202 -5.54 -12.54 -5.44
C ASP A 202 -4.05 -12.26 -5.24
N PRO A 203 -3.31 -13.12 -4.52
CA PRO A 203 -1.88 -12.94 -4.31
C PRO A 203 -1.09 -12.74 -5.61
N ASP A 204 -1.46 -13.44 -6.70
CA ASP A 204 -0.81 -13.25 -8.00
C ASP A 204 -1.08 -11.87 -8.59
N LEU A 205 -2.22 -11.28 -8.29
CA LEU A 205 -2.53 -9.92 -8.72
C LEU A 205 -1.80 -8.88 -7.88
N ILE A 206 -1.58 -9.16 -6.60
CA ILE A 206 -0.88 -8.25 -5.68
C ILE A 206 0.63 -8.33 -5.88
N PHE A 207 1.23 -9.52 -5.82
CA PHE A 207 2.68 -9.71 -5.81
C PHE A 207 3.27 -9.98 -7.19
N GLY A 208 2.54 -10.69 -8.06
CA GLY A 208 3.00 -11.17 -9.36
C GLY A 208 2.75 -10.21 -10.52
N GLY A 209 3.21 -10.67 -11.70
CA GLY A 209 2.91 -10.09 -13.00
C GLY A 209 3.52 -8.72 -13.29
N ASP A 210 3.19 -8.22 -14.47
CA ASP A 210 3.51 -6.86 -14.87
C ASP A 210 2.62 -5.86 -14.13
N ILE A 211 3.24 -4.84 -13.56
CA ILE A 211 2.56 -3.79 -12.80
C ILE A 211 1.54 -3.06 -13.68
N GLU A 212 1.88 -2.80 -14.94
CA GLU A 212 1.03 -2.08 -15.87
C GLU A 212 -0.21 -2.88 -16.28
N GLU A 213 -0.10 -4.21 -16.33
CA GLU A 213 -1.21 -5.10 -16.66
C GLU A 213 -2.17 -5.36 -15.50
N LYS A 214 -1.80 -5.07 -14.27
CA LYS A 214 -2.61 -5.37 -13.09
C LYS A 214 -4.03 -4.78 -13.17
N TYR A 215 -4.16 -3.56 -13.68
CA TYR A 215 -5.46 -2.92 -13.87
C TYR A 215 -6.37 -3.70 -14.82
N LEU A 216 -5.84 -4.09 -15.97
CA LEU A 216 -6.60 -4.87 -16.95
C LEU A 216 -6.92 -6.28 -16.45
N ARG A 217 -6.00 -6.89 -15.71
CA ARG A 217 -6.22 -8.21 -15.09
C ARG A 217 -7.30 -8.14 -14.02
N ALA A 218 -7.32 -7.08 -13.18
CA ALA A 218 -8.35 -6.87 -12.17
C ALA A 218 -9.74 -6.69 -12.80
N LEU A 219 -9.87 -5.91 -13.88
CA LEU A 219 -11.13 -5.76 -14.61
C LEU A 219 -11.61 -7.10 -15.22
N ARG A 220 -10.72 -7.86 -15.86
CA ARG A 220 -11.06 -9.17 -16.41
C ARG A 220 -11.53 -10.15 -15.33
N LYS A 221 -10.95 -10.09 -14.13
CA LYS A 221 -11.36 -10.94 -13.00
C LYS A 221 -12.82 -10.76 -12.64
N ILE A 222 -13.37 -9.56 -12.78
CA ILE A 222 -14.79 -9.25 -12.52
C ILE A 222 -15.64 -9.29 -13.79
N GLY A 223 -15.11 -9.86 -14.90
CA GLY A 223 -15.85 -10.03 -16.15
C GLY A 223 -16.03 -8.76 -16.97
N ILE A 224 -15.28 -7.69 -16.67
CA ILE A 224 -15.35 -6.44 -17.43
C ILE A 224 -14.30 -6.46 -18.54
N ASP A 225 -14.75 -6.28 -19.80
CA ASP A 225 -13.84 -6.05 -20.91
C ASP A 225 -13.35 -4.60 -20.88
N PRO A 226 -12.03 -4.37 -20.74
CA PRO A 226 -11.47 -3.02 -20.75
C PRO A 226 -11.78 -2.20 -22.00
N GLY A 227 -12.03 -2.87 -23.14
CA GLY A 227 -12.42 -2.22 -24.39
C GLY A 227 -13.83 -1.63 -24.36
N MET A 228 -14.70 -2.10 -23.45
CA MET A 228 -16.05 -1.57 -23.26
C MET A 228 -16.12 -0.39 -22.28
N LEU A 229 -15.03 -0.11 -21.56
CA LEU A 229 -14.91 1.03 -20.65
C LEU A 229 -14.41 2.28 -21.39
N SER A 230 -14.92 2.58 -22.60
CA SER A 230 -14.55 3.79 -23.32
C SER A 230 -15.13 5.02 -22.61
N ASN A 231 -14.36 6.12 -22.56
CA ASN A 231 -14.80 7.43 -22.08
C ASN A 231 -15.82 8.12 -23.02
N GLU A 232 -16.21 7.50 -24.09
CA GLU A 232 -17.26 8.00 -24.97
C GLU A 232 -18.62 7.52 -24.45
N ALA A 233 -19.19 8.28 -23.51
CA ALA A 233 -20.61 8.27 -23.31
C ALA A 233 -21.25 8.69 -24.65
N GLY A 234 -21.84 7.72 -25.36
CA GLY A 234 -22.44 7.96 -26.65
C GLY A 234 -23.42 9.12 -26.57
N HIS A 235 -23.15 10.14 -27.34
CA HIS A 235 -24.19 11.10 -27.72
C HIS A 235 -25.15 10.38 -28.66
N ALA A 236 -26.27 9.96 -28.12
CA ALA A 236 -27.46 9.64 -28.89
C ALA A 236 -28.43 10.81 -28.81
#